data_c585e00c15c174f360291272d0d7dbcd
#
_entry.id   c585e00c15c174f360291272d0d7dbcd
#
_cell.length_a   1.000
_cell.length_b   1.000
_cell.length_c   1.000
_cell.angle_alpha   90.00
_cell.angle_beta   90.00
_cell.angle_gamma   90.00
#
_symmetry.space_group_name_H-M   'P 1'
#
loop_
_entity.id
_entity.type
_entity.pdbx_description
1 polymer ?
#
loop_
_entity_poly.entity_id
_entity_poly.type
_entity_poly.pdbx_seq_one_letter_code
_entity_poly.pdbx_strand_id
1 'polypeptide(L)'
;MKKKYIPMTQAMFISTMLRCLAIIMVVIVVSLGVGMAGYHYFEKMEWIDAFHNAAQILGGMGEIGPVNSFNGKLFSGIYAIYCGLVLLASMGLLFAPIMHRVMHKFHIQDEN
;
A
#
# COMPACT_ATOMS: atom_id res chain seq x y z
N MET A 1 34.46 -7.33 11.97
CA MET A 1 34.08 -7.23 10.67
C MET A 1 33.24 -6.09 10.27
N LYS A 2 33.68 -5.46 9.27
CA LYS A 2 33.02 -4.28 8.88
C LYS A 2 32.03 -4.38 7.83
N LYS A 3 31.87 -5.55 7.28
CA LYS A 3 31.00 -5.71 6.19
C LYS A 3 29.58 -5.42 6.46
N LYS A 4 29.14 -5.66 7.66
CA LYS A 4 27.77 -5.42 7.98
C LYS A 4 27.41 -3.97 7.96
N TYR A 5 28.39 -3.11 7.96
CA TYR A 5 28.12 -1.69 7.91
C TYR A 5 28.40 -1.06 6.56
N ILE A 6 28.51 -1.87 5.54
CA ILE A 6 28.67 -1.32 4.21
C ILE A 6 27.41 -0.56 3.88
N PRO A 7 27.51 0.71 3.55
CA PRO A 7 26.32 1.48 3.23
C PRO A 7 25.70 0.99 1.95
N MET A 8 24.39 1.14 1.86
CA MET A 8 23.67 0.79 0.66
C MET A 8 24.13 1.67 -0.47
N THR A 9 24.64 1.08 -1.54
CA THR A 9 25.06 1.84 -2.70
C THR A 9 23.82 2.37 -3.40
N GLN A 10 24.02 3.34 -4.29
CA GLN A 10 22.89 3.87 -5.02
C GLN A 10 22.19 2.80 -5.85
N ALA A 11 22.98 1.91 -6.46
CA ALA A 11 22.38 0.83 -7.22
C ALA A 11 21.57 -0.10 -6.35
N MET A 12 22.08 -0.43 -5.17
CA MET A 12 21.35 -1.28 -4.24
C MET A 12 20.08 -0.60 -3.73
N PHE A 13 20.18 0.69 -3.47
CA PHE A 13 19.03 1.47 -3.00
C PHE A 13 17.93 1.47 -4.07
N ILE A 14 18.29 1.74 -5.30
CA ILE A 14 17.33 1.77 -6.40
C ILE A 14 16.71 0.40 -6.59
N SER A 15 17.54 -0.65 -6.54
CA SER A 15 17.05 -2.02 -6.68
C SER A 15 16.04 -2.36 -5.58
N THR A 16 16.34 -1.99 -4.35
CA THR A 16 15.44 -2.25 -3.23
C THR A 16 14.14 -1.48 -3.40
N MET A 17 14.23 -0.21 -3.80
CA MET A 17 13.02 0.59 -4.01
C MET A 17 12.16 0.04 -5.11
N LEU A 18 12.77 -0.42 -6.20
CA LEU A 18 12.01 -1.00 -7.30
C LEU A 18 11.33 -2.30 -6.87
N ARG A 19 12.02 -3.10 -6.07
CA ARG A 19 11.43 -4.33 -5.56
C ARG A 19 10.25 -4.02 -4.65
N CYS A 20 10.39 -3.03 -3.76
CA CYS A 20 9.29 -2.63 -2.89
C CYS A 20 8.11 -2.13 -3.68
N LEU A 21 8.37 -1.31 -4.70
CA LEU A 21 7.31 -0.80 -5.56
C LEU A 21 6.60 -1.94 -6.28
N ALA A 22 7.35 -2.93 -6.76
CA ALA A 22 6.75 -4.06 -7.46
C ALA A 22 5.82 -4.84 -6.54
N ILE A 23 6.26 -5.08 -5.30
CA ILE A 23 5.44 -5.79 -4.32
C ILE A 23 4.17 -4.99 -4.03
N ILE A 24 4.31 -3.69 -3.81
CA ILE A 24 3.18 -2.83 -3.52
C ILE A 24 2.20 -2.80 -4.68
N MET A 25 2.70 -2.73 -5.90
CA MET A 25 1.84 -2.72 -7.07
C MET A 25 1.04 -4.00 -7.20
N VAL A 26 1.67 -5.15 -6.93
CA VAL A 26 0.95 -6.42 -6.95
C VAL A 26 -0.14 -6.44 -5.90
N VAL A 27 0.18 -5.98 -4.70
CA VAL A 27 -0.80 -5.93 -3.62
C VAL A 27 -1.96 -5.01 -3.97
N ILE A 28 -1.67 -3.85 -4.56
CA ILE A 28 -2.70 -2.91 -4.95
C ILE A 28 -3.61 -3.51 -6.03
N VAL A 29 -3.03 -4.14 -7.04
CA VAL A 29 -3.82 -4.73 -8.12
C VAL A 29 -4.73 -5.82 -7.59
N VAL A 30 -4.20 -6.70 -6.75
CA VAL A 30 -5.01 -7.77 -6.15
C VAL A 30 -6.11 -7.17 -5.28
N SER A 31 -5.78 -6.16 -4.48
CA SER A 31 -6.76 -5.52 -3.60
C SER A 31 -7.86 -4.83 -4.39
N LEU A 32 -7.50 -4.17 -5.49
CA LEU A 32 -8.48 -3.54 -6.36
C LEU A 32 -9.42 -4.58 -6.95
N GLY A 33 -8.85 -5.71 -7.40
CA GLY A 33 -9.67 -6.78 -7.96
C GLY A 33 -10.68 -7.31 -6.97
N VAL A 34 -10.23 -7.54 -5.73
CA VAL A 34 -11.13 -8.02 -4.68
C VAL A 34 -12.21 -6.99 -4.38
N GLY A 35 -11.82 -5.73 -4.27
CA GLY A 35 -12.78 -4.67 -3.99
C GLY A 35 -13.80 -4.51 -5.11
N MET A 36 -13.34 -4.53 -6.35
CA MET A 36 -14.25 -4.44 -7.50
C MET A 36 -15.26 -5.58 -7.50
N ALA A 37 -14.77 -6.81 -7.29
CA ALA A 37 -15.65 -7.96 -7.27
C ALA A 37 -16.67 -7.85 -6.15
N GLY A 38 -16.23 -7.44 -4.97
CA GLY A 38 -17.13 -7.30 -3.84
C GLY A 38 -18.22 -6.28 -4.08
N TYR A 39 -17.84 -5.09 -4.53
CA TYR A 39 -18.83 -4.05 -4.79
C TYR A 39 -19.75 -4.42 -5.94
N HIS A 40 -19.21 -5.07 -6.94
CA HIS A 40 -20.02 -5.49 -8.06
C HIS A 40 -21.09 -6.52 -7.63
N TYR A 41 -20.67 -7.51 -6.85
CA TYR A 41 -21.58 -8.56 -6.45
C TYR A 41 -22.53 -8.17 -5.33
N PHE A 42 -22.04 -7.45 -4.34
CA PHE A 42 -22.87 -7.11 -3.18
C PHE A 42 -23.75 -5.90 -3.41
N GLU A 43 -23.25 -4.89 -4.10
CA GLU A 43 -24.02 -3.67 -4.36
C GLU A 43 -24.49 -3.55 -5.79
N LYS A 44 -24.17 -4.52 -6.63
CA LYS A 44 -24.58 -4.54 -8.02
C LYS A 44 -24.13 -3.32 -8.79
N MET A 45 -22.97 -2.80 -8.44
CA MET A 45 -22.38 -1.69 -9.16
C MET A 45 -21.80 -2.14 -10.48
N GLU A 46 -21.79 -1.25 -11.46
CA GLU A 46 -21.08 -1.52 -12.69
C GLU A 46 -19.58 -1.62 -12.38
N TRP A 47 -18.87 -2.34 -13.22
CA TRP A 47 -17.46 -2.57 -12.97
C TRP A 47 -16.65 -1.27 -12.80
N ILE A 48 -16.98 -0.24 -13.60
CA ILE A 48 -16.24 1.02 -13.51
C ILE A 48 -16.54 1.72 -12.20
N ASP A 49 -17.79 1.65 -11.74
CA ASP A 49 -18.16 2.25 -10.46
C ASP A 49 -17.54 1.48 -9.30
N ALA A 50 -17.49 0.16 -9.41
CA ALA A 50 -16.86 -0.68 -8.40
C ALA A 50 -15.36 -0.36 -8.32
N PHE A 51 -14.72 -0.19 -9.47
CA PHE A 51 -13.32 0.20 -9.52
C PHE A 51 -13.09 1.55 -8.86
N HIS A 52 -13.92 2.52 -9.19
CA HIS A 52 -13.78 3.86 -8.63
C HIS A 52 -13.91 3.86 -7.12
N ASN A 53 -14.91 3.13 -6.63
CA ASN A 53 -15.14 3.05 -5.20
C ASN A 53 -14.00 2.33 -4.48
N ALA A 54 -13.54 1.21 -5.02
CA ALA A 54 -12.44 0.47 -4.44
C ALA A 54 -11.15 1.30 -4.44
N ALA A 55 -10.89 2.01 -5.52
CA ALA A 55 -9.71 2.85 -5.64
C ALA A 55 -9.73 3.98 -4.62
N GLN A 56 -10.89 4.58 -4.40
CA GLN A 56 -11.01 5.65 -3.42
C GLN A 56 -10.74 5.14 -2.00
N ILE A 57 -11.23 3.96 -1.70
CA ILE A 57 -10.98 3.39 -0.37
C ILE A 57 -9.50 3.03 -0.21
N LEU A 58 -8.90 2.42 -1.23
CA LEU A 58 -7.49 2.08 -1.20
C LEU A 58 -6.62 3.32 -1.03
N GLY A 59 -7.01 4.42 -1.66
CA GLY A 59 -6.28 5.67 -1.54
C GLY A 59 -6.53 6.42 -0.26
N GLY A 60 -7.39 5.89 0.61
CA GLY A 60 -7.67 6.53 1.89
C GLY A 60 -8.70 7.63 1.84
N MET A 61 -9.41 7.78 0.72
CA MET A 61 -10.37 8.88 0.57
C MET A 61 -11.80 8.51 0.92
N GLY A 62 -12.07 7.21 1.05
CA GLY A 62 -13.40 6.77 1.45
C GLY A 62 -14.30 6.44 0.28
N GLU A 63 -15.49 5.96 0.60
CA GLU A 63 -16.45 5.55 -0.40
C GLU A 63 -17.05 6.73 -1.13
N ILE A 64 -17.34 6.52 -2.41
CA ILE A 64 -18.00 7.53 -3.21
C ILE A 64 -19.48 7.25 -3.30
N GLY A 65 -19.86 6.02 -3.59
CA GLY A 65 -21.26 5.67 -3.75
C GLY A 65 -21.88 5.12 -2.49
N PRO A 66 -23.19 5.18 -2.37
CA PRO A 66 -23.86 4.63 -1.20
C PRO A 66 -23.81 3.12 -1.19
N VAL A 67 -23.66 2.55 0.00
CA VAL A 67 -23.69 1.12 0.21
C VAL A 67 -24.93 0.84 1.03
N ASN A 68 -25.89 0.13 0.47
CA ASN A 68 -27.20 -0.04 1.10
C ASN A 68 -27.48 -1.42 1.66
N SER A 69 -26.88 -2.46 1.09
CA SER A 69 -27.19 -3.80 1.55
C SER A 69 -26.37 -4.13 2.81
N PHE A 70 -26.88 -5.04 3.62
CA PHE A 70 -26.17 -5.48 4.81
C PHE A 70 -24.82 -6.11 4.44
N ASN A 71 -24.84 -7.00 3.45
CA ASN A 71 -23.62 -7.66 3.02
C ASN A 71 -22.63 -6.65 2.43
N GLY A 72 -23.14 -5.68 1.68
CA GLY A 72 -22.28 -4.63 1.11
C GLY A 72 -21.64 -3.77 2.19
N LYS A 73 -22.42 -3.42 3.22
CA LYS A 73 -21.89 -2.63 4.32
C LYS A 73 -20.83 -3.41 5.09
N LEU A 74 -21.08 -4.68 5.32
CA LEU A 74 -20.11 -5.51 6.01
C LEU A 74 -18.85 -5.66 5.19
N PHE A 75 -18.97 -5.93 3.91
CA PHE A 75 -17.84 -6.03 3.01
C PHE A 75 -17.06 -4.72 2.99
N SER A 76 -17.77 -3.61 2.85
CA SER A 76 -17.13 -2.29 2.75
C SER A 76 -16.36 -1.96 4.02
N GLY A 77 -16.91 -2.26 5.19
CA GLY A 77 -16.23 -2.01 6.44
C GLY A 77 -14.96 -2.82 6.58
N ILE A 78 -15.06 -4.11 6.29
CA ILE A 78 -13.88 -4.98 6.36
C ILE A 78 -12.84 -4.57 5.33
N TYR A 79 -13.31 -4.27 4.12
CA TYR A 79 -12.40 -3.86 3.06
C TYR A 79 -11.69 -2.56 3.40
N ALA A 80 -12.41 -1.62 4.02
CA ALA A 80 -11.81 -0.34 4.41
C ALA A 80 -10.71 -0.54 5.45
N ILE A 81 -10.94 -1.43 6.42
CA ILE A 81 -9.91 -1.73 7.42
C ILE A 81 -8.71 -2.37 6.76
N TYR A 82 -8.95 -3.33 5.87
CA TYR A 82 -7.89 -4.00 5.14
C TYR A 82 -7.08 -2.98 4.32
N CYS A 83 -7.76 -2.10 3.61
CA CYS A 83 -7.10 -1.10 2.78
C CYS A 83 -6.28 -0.12 3.62
N GLY A 84 -6.78 0.24 4.79
CA GLY A 84 -6.03 1.11 5.69
C GLY A 84 -4.74 0.46 6.13
N LEU A 85 -4.80 -0.83 6.48
CA LEU A 85 -3.60 -1.56 6.86
C LEU A 85 -2.64 -1.70 5.68
N VAL A 86 -3.16 -1.97 4.49
CA VAL A 86 -2.34 -2.07 3.29
C VAL A 86 -1.65 -0.74 3.01
N LEU A 87 -2.38 0.36 3.13
CA LEU A 87 -1.81 1.68 2.89
C LEU A 87 -0.67 1.96 3.87
N LEU A 88 -0.90 1.72 5.15
CA LEU A 88 0.13 1.94 6.16
C LEU A 88 1.34 1.03 5.94
N ALA A 89 1.10 -0.24 5.65
CA ALA A 89 2.17 -1.18 5.39
C ALA A 89 2.97 -0.78 4.15
N SER A 90 2.27 -0.33 3.11
CA SER A 90 2.93 0.10 1.88
C SER A 90 3.81 1.30 2.11
N MET A 91 3.32 2.27 2.86
CA MET A 91 4.12 3.45 3.16
C MET A 91 5.31 3.09 4.01
N GLY A 92 5.14 2.21 4.99
CA GLY A 92 6.25 1.74 5.80
C GLY A 92 7.29 1.01 4.98
N LEU A 93 6.84 0.17 4.06
CA LEU A 93 7.75 -0.58 3.21
C LEU A 93 8.56 0.36 2.30
N LEU A 94 7.91 1.39 1.76
CA LEU A 94 8.60 2.36 0.92
C LEU A 94 9.57 3.22 1.71
N PHE A 95 9.18 3.61 2.92
CA PHE A 95 10.02 4.49 3.71
C PHE A 95 11.16 3.76 4.40
N ALA A 96 11.04 2.44 4.62
CA ALA A 96 12.08 1.71 5.33
C ALA A 96 13.47 1.87 4.71
N PRO A 97 13.64 1.65 3.40
CA PRO A 97 14.97 1.86 2.81
C PRO A 97 15.44 3.31 2.89
N ILE A 98 14.51 4.25 2.74
CA ILE A 98 14.84 5.66 2.80
C ILE A 98 15.31 6.03 4.20
N MET A 99 14.57 5.59 5.21
CA MET A 99 14.93 5.87 6.60
C MET A 99 16.24 5.20 6.97
N HIS A 100 16.45 3.98 6.51
CA HIS A 100 17.70 3.28 6.77
C HIS A 100 18.88 4.07 6.22
N ARG A 101 18.74 4.58 5.00
CA ARG A 101 19.79 5.33 4.35
C ARG A 101 20.06 6.65 5.08
N VAL A 102 19.00 7.34 5.47
CA VAL A 102 19.12 8.60 6.17
C VAL A 102 19.76 8.41 7.54
N MET A 103 19.29 7.41 8.28
CA MET A 103 19.82 7.15 9.60
C MET A 103 21.29 6.72 9.55
N HIS A 104 21.64 5.94 8.55
CA HIS A 104 23.01 5.52 8.39
C HIS A 104 23.91 6.74 8.15
N LYS A 105 23.42 7.67 7.33
CA LYS A 105 24.15 8.88 7.03
C LYS A 105 24.36 9.74 8.28
N PHE A 106 23.31 9.87 9.09
CA PHE A 106 23.41 10.62 10.34
C PHE A 106 24.36 9.94 11.33
N HIS A 107 24.30 8.63 11.38
CA HIS A 107 25.16 7.87 12.28
C HIS A 107 26.63 8.11 11.93
N ILE A 108 26.96 8.10 10.65
CA ILE A 108 28.31 8.35 10.21
C ILE A 108 28.75 9.76 10.59
N GLN A 109 27.88 10.73 10.42
CA GLN A 109 28.19 12.10 10.77
C GLN A 109 28.43 12.27 12.26
N ASP A 110 27.65 11.56 13.06
CA ASP A 110 27.83 11.64 14.51
C ASP A 110 29.15 11.06 14.97
N GLU A 111 29.64 10.06 14.30
CA GLU A 111 30.89 9.46 14.66
C GLU A 111 32.08 10.30 14.28
N ASN A 112 31.91 11.21 13.37
CA ASN A 112 32.97 12.10 12.98
C ASN A 112 33.01 13.35 13.84
#